data_618d50a2f088422ee52f9c9e0629b5ce
#
_entry.id   618d50a2f088422ee52f9c9e0629b5ce
#
_cell.length_a   1.000
_cell.length_b   1.000
_cell.length_c   1.000
_cell.angle_alpha   90.00
_cell.angle_beta   90.00
_cell.angle_gamma   90.00
#
_symmetry.space_group_name_H-M   'P 1'
#
loop_
_entity.id
_entity.type
_entity.pdbx_description
1 polymer ?
#
loop_
_entity_poly.entity_id
_entity_poly.type
_entity_poly.pdbx_seq_one_letter_code
_entity_poly.pdbx_strand_id
1 'polypeptide(L)'
;MAVTDFIVAIELGSSKISGIAGKKLPDGSIQVLAMATENASNCIRKGVIYNLDKTTKSLTSIIKKLESTLKASIGKVYIGMGG
;
A
#
# COMPACT_ATOMS: atom_id res chain seq x y z
N MET A 1 -25.02 -1.94 6.76
CA MET A 1 -23.75 -2.67 6.58
C MET A 1 -22.67 -2.00 7.43
N ALA A 2 -21.92 -2.80 8.13
CA ALA A 2 -20.85 -2.25 8.93
C ALA A 2 -19.74 -1.72 8.03
N VAL A 3 -19.30 -0.50 8.27
CA VAL A 3 -18.15 0.05 7.59
C VAL A 3 -16.91 -0.53 8.26
N THR A 4 -16.09 -1.18 7.48
CA THR A 4 -14.86 -1.72 7.99
C THR A 4 -13.74 -0.73 7.70
N ASP A 5 -13.11 -0.25 8.76
CA ASP A 5 -11.98 0.66 8.62
C ASP A 5 -10.71 -0.16 8.41
N PHE A 6 -10.33 -0.31 7.15
CA PHE A 6 -9.07 -0.94 6.84
C PHE A 6 -7.94 0.05 7.02
N ILE A 7 -6.84 -0.44 7.55
CA ILE A 7 -5.61 0.31 7.63
C ILE A 7 -4.73 -0.18 6.49
N VAL A 8 -4.37 0.73 5.60
CA VAL A 8 -3.51 0.40 4.46
C VAL A 8 -2.22 1.19 4.59
N ALA A 9 -1.11 0.51 4.52
CA ALA A 9 0.20 1.13 4.55
C ALA A 9 0.97 0.72 3.31
N ILE A 10 1.59 1.69 2.67
CA ILE A 10 2.40 1.45 1.47
C ILE A 10 3.79 1.98 1.74
N GLU A 11 4.80 1.17 1.47
CA GLU A 11 6.19 1.58 1.58
C GLU A 11 6.79 1.71 0.19
N LEU A 12 7.33 2.89 -0.08
CA LEU A 12 8.01 3.19 -1.34
C LEU A 12 9.49 2.93 -1.18
N GLY A 13 9.95 1.81 -1.70
CA GLY A 13 11.36 1.44 -1.66
C GLY A 13 12.07 1.72 -2.98
N SER A 14 13.39 1.57 -2.99
CA SER A 14 14.19 1.87 -4.18
C SER A 14 14.04 0.84 -5.30
N SER A 15 13.65 -0.38 -4.98
CA SER A 15 13.52 -1.43 -5.99
C SER A 15 12.11 -1.98 -6.10
N LYS A 16 11.30 -1.78 -5.08
CA LYS A 16 9.91 -2.26 -5.09
C LYS A 16 9.03 -1.42 -4.18
N ILE A 17 7.75 -1.47 -4.46
CA ILE A 17 6.72 -0.82 -3.66
C ILE A 17 5.89 -1.93 -3.04
N SER A 18 5.72 -1.88 -1.72
CA SER A 18 4.98 -2.89 -0.98
C SER A 18 3.79 -2.27 -0.29
N GLY A 19 2.66 -2.97 -0.31
CA GLY A 19 1.47 -2.52 0.37
C GLY A 19 0.90 -3.63 1.23
N ILE A 20 0.42 -3.27 2.41
CA ILE A 20 -0.33 -4.19 3.28
C ILE A 20 -1.62 -3.53 3.71
N ALA A 21 -2.65 -4.34 3.83
CA ALA A 21 -3.94 -3.90 4.33
C ALA A 21 -4.31 -4.77 5.51
N GLY A 22 -4.81 -4.14 6.55
CA GLY A 22 -5.17 -4.85 7.75
C GLY A 22 -6.33 -4.21 8.48
N LYS A 23 -6.72 -4.82 9.57
CA LYS A 23 -7.81 -4.39 10.42
C LYS A 23 -7.31 -4.30 11.85
N LYS A 24 -7.65 -3.20 12.51
CA LYS A 24 -7.30 -3.05 13.91
C LYS A 24 -8.23 -3.90 14.77
N LEU A 25 -7.66 -4.71 15.64
CA LEU A 25 -8.41 -5.55 16.56
C LEU A 25 -8.67 -4.81 17.87
N PRO A 26 -9.65 -5.29 18.68
CA PRO A 26 -9.98 -4.61 19.93
C PRO A 26 -8.81 -4.50 20.93
N ASP A 27 -7.84 -5.41 20.85
CA ASP A 27 -6.68 -5.38 21.72
C ASP A 27 -5.59 -4.41 21.25
N GLY A 28 -5.82 -3.72 20.13
CA GLY A 28 -4.87 -2.76 19.55
C GLY A 28 -3.93 -3.34 18.53
N SER A 29 -3.93 -4.64 18.33
CA SER A 29 -3.09 -5.27 17.30
C SER A 29 -3.69 -5.10 15.92
N ILE A 30 -2.89 -5.35 14.88
CA ILE A 30 -3.32 -5.26 13.49
C ILE A 30 -3.31 -6.65 12.89
N GLN A 31 -4.45 -7.04 12.32
CA GLN A 31 -4.55 -8.29 11.57
C GLN A 31 -4.32 -7.99 10.10
N VAL A 32 -3.28 -8.56 9.52
CA VAL A 32 -2.98 -8.35 8.09
C VAL A 32 -3.95 -9.21 7.28
N LEU A 33 -4.66 -8.58 6.37
CA LEU A 33 -5.68 -9.23 5.54
C LEU A 33 -5.25 -9.38 4.09
N ALA A 34 -4.36 -8.53 3.62
CA ALA A 34 -3.91 -8.54 2.23
C ALA A 34 -2.53 -7.93 2.10
N MET A 35 -1.78 -8.40 1.12
CA MET A 35 -0.46 -7.87 0.79
C MET A 35 -0.30 -7.81 -0.72
N ALA A 36 0.43 -6.80 -1.20
CA ALA A 36 0.76 -6.69 -2.61
C ALA A 36 2.11 -6.02 -2.76
N THR A 37 2.84 -6.40 -3.79
CA THR A 37 4.16 -5.84 -4.07
C THR A 37 4.29 -5.61 -5.57
N GLU A 38 4.88 -4.48 -5.95
CA GLU A 38 5.16 -4.16 -7.35
C GLU A 38 6.64 -3.84 -7.49
N ASN A 39 7.20 -4.25 -8.61
CA ASN A 39 8.56 -3.86 -8.95
C ASN A 39 8.57 -2.40 -9.36
N ALA A 40 9.41 -1.61 -8.74
CA ALA A 40 9.46 -0.17 -8.97
C ALA A 40 10.88 0.34 -9.15
N SER A 41 11.70 -0.43 -9.83
CA SER A 41 13.09 -0.05 -10.09
C SER A 41 13.17 1.32 -10.75
N ASN A 42 14.07 2.16 -10.26
CA ASN A 42 14.31 3.51 -10.79
C ASN A 42 13.14 4.49 -10.57
N CYS A 43 12.14 4.14 -9.78
CA CYS A 43 11.07 5.08 -9.44
C CYS A 43 11.43 5.95 -8.25
N ILE A 44 12.14 5.37 -7.29
CA ILE A 44 12.49 6.04 -6.04
C ILE A 44 13.97 5.82 -5.77
N ARG A 45 14.66 6.90 -5.41
CA ARG A 45 16.08 6.84 -5.09
C ARG A 45 16.37 7.77 -3.93
N LYS A 46 16.98 7.23 -2.88
CA LYS A 46 17.33 7.99 -1.67
C LYS A 46 16.12 8.73 -1.09
N GLY A 47 14.95 8.08 -1.10
CA GLY A 47 13.73 8.67 -0.56
C GLY A 47 13.07 9.72 -1.46
N VAL A 48 13.54 9.88 -2.70
CA VAL A 48 12.99 10.84 -3.64
C VAL A 48 12.31 10.11 -4.80
N ILE A 49 11.15 10.60 -5.20
CA ILE A 49 10.43 10.03 -6.33
C ILE A 49 11.06 10.55 -7.63
N TYR A 50 11.63 9.63 -8.39
CA TYR A 50 12.27 9.95 -9.66
C TYR A 50 11.33 9.91 -10.84
N ASN A 51 10.41 8.95 -10.82
CA ASN A 51 9.46 8.78 -11.93
C ASN A 51 8.07 8.76 -11.35
N LEU A 52 7.41 9.92 -11.39
CA LEU A 52 6.09 10.09 -10.81
C LEU A 52 5.03 9.25 -11.51
N ASP A 53 5.05 9.20 -12.84
CA ASP A 53 4.06 8.43 -13.61
C ASP A 53 4.14 6.95 -13.30
N LYS A 54 5.34 6.40 -13.28
CA LYS A 54 5.53 4.97 -12.99
C LYS A 54 5.19 4.66 -11.54
N THR A 55 5.54 5.56 -10.63
CA THR A 55 5.19 5.40 -9.22
C THR A 55 3.68 5.40 -9.04
N THR A 56 2.98 6.33 -9.70
CA THR A 56 1.53 6.40 -9.63
C THR A 56 0.88 5.12 -10.16
N LYS A 57 1.38 4.59 -11.27
CA LYS A 57 0.85 3.34 -11.82
C LYS A 57 1.06 2.17 -10.87
N SER A 58 2.23 2.09 -10.24
CA SER A 58 2.52 1.03 -9.29
C SER A 58 1.64 1.14 -8.04
N LEU A 59 1.44 2.36 -7.54
CA LEU A 59 0.55 2.58 -6.39
C LEU A 59 -0.89 2.18 -6.73
N THR A 60 -1.37 2.57 -7.90
CA THR A 60 -2.72 2.23 -8.36
C THR A 60 -2.87 0.71 -8.46
N SER A 61 -1.87 0.04 -9.00
CA SER A 61 -1.89 -1.41 -9.14
C SER A 61 -1.95 -2.10 -7.77
N ILE A 62 -1.15 -1.63 -6.80
CA ILE A 62 -1.14 -2.19 -5.45
C ILE A 62 -2.50 -2.00 -4.79
N ILE A 63 -3.06 -0.78 -4.88
CA ILE A 63 -4.36 -0.50 -4.28
C ILE A 63 -5.44 -1.39 -4.88
N LYS A 64 -5.44 -1.55 -6.20
CA LYS A 64 -6.41 -2.43 -6.86
C LYS A 64 -6.27 -3.88 -6.41
N LYS A 65 -5.05 -4.36 -6.26
CA LYS A 65 -4.81 -5.73 -5.78
C LYS A 65 -5.33 -5.91 -4.36
N LEU A 66 -5.08 -4.94 -3.49
CA LEU A 66 -5.56 -4.98 -2.11
C LEU A 66 -7.08 -4.94 -2.08
N GLU A 67 -7.71 -4.05 -2.84
CA GLU A 67 -9.16 -3.95 -2.91
C GLU A 67 -9.79 -5.23 -3.43
N SER A 68 -9.17 -5.86 -4.42
CA SER A 68 -9.66 -7.11 -4.96
C SER A 68 -9.64 -8.24 -3.91
N THR A 69 -8.57 -8.29 -3.13
CA THR A 69 -8.47 -9.28 -2.06
C THR A 69 -9.45 -9.01 -0.93
N LEU A 70 -9.61 -7.75 -0.56
CA LEU A 70 -10.52 -7.35 0.51
C LEU A 70 -11.97 -7.32 0.06
N LYS A 71 -12.21 -7.22 -1.23
CA LYS A 71 -13.55 -7.02 -1.83
C LYS A 71 -14.21 -5.77 -1.26
N ALA A 72 -13.42 -4.71 -1.09
CA ALA A 72 -13.86 -3.46 -0.51
C ALA A 72 -13.02 -2.32 -1.06
N SER A 73 -13.56 -1.11 -1.02
CA SER A 73 -12.83 0.09 -1.44
C SER A 73 -11.94 0.58 -0.32
N ILE A 74 -10.77 1.08 -0.69
CA ILE A 74 -9.81 1.65 0.24
C ILE A 74 -9.94 3.17 0.17
N GLY A 75 -10.25 3.79 1.31
CA GLY A 75 -10.40 5.25 1.37
C GLY A 75 -9.23 5.97 2.01
N LYS A 76 -8.39 5.27 2.77
CA LYS A 76 -7.32 5.91 3.51
C LYS A 76 -6.06 5.07 3.43
N VAL A 77 -4.95 5.72 3.11
CA VAL A 77 -3.67 5.04 2.94
C VAL A 77 -2.57 5.82 3.63
N TYR A 78 -1.72 5.13 4.34
CA TYR A 78 -0.51 5.69 4.93
C TYR A 78 0.68 5.33 4.03
N ILE A 79 1.48 6.32 3.68
CA ILE A 79 2.62 6.11 2.79
C ILE A 79 3.90 6.45 3.52
N GLY A 80 4.85 5.50 3.51
CA GLY A 80 6.19 5.71 4.03
C GLY A 80 7.20 5.64 2.90
N MET A 81 8.26 6.39 3.00
CA MET A 81 9.34 6.36 2.00
C MET A 81 10.59 5.78 2.64
N GLY A 82 11.06 4.67 2.08
CA GLY A 82 12.29 4.04 2.49
C GLY A 82 13.48 4.57 1.69
N GLY A 83 14.63 4.54 2.29
CA GLY A 83 15.85 5.03 1.65
C GLY A 83 16.44 4.11 0.59
#